data_b8ed02078028042b919a82317e9ca196
#
_entry.id   b8ed02078028042b919a82317e9ca196
#
_cell.length_a   1.000
_cell.length_b   1.000
_cell.length_c   1.000
_cell.angle_alpha   90.00
_cell.angle_beta   90.00
_cell.angle_gamma   90.00
#
_symmetry.space_group_name_H-M   'P 1'
#
loop_
_entity.id
_entity.type
_entity.pdbx_description
1 polymer ?
#
loop_
_entity_poly.entity_id
_entity_poly.type
_entity_poly.pdbx_seq_one_letter_code
_entity_poly.pdbx_strand_id
1 'polypeptide(L)'
;MPTAEGLPSVFCQVCGAENQSDREFCARCHQKLMVLSGTVGGEAEQFESERSADFSLDEHLLERISILEEAVKRTAETAQKLVAAVQKQEKNLLVSQTGFATLRELLERRRLLGREEWSDLWESKMDYQLRALEKRERFMAIRDRVAALYQGKRPKLFAQHLDDAEYALFAFDVERAKRALEQAWKLDRTNYELALFLGETFFNEGDTEAALGYFQMVLEVKPDHFEALVFSGVIFHEQGKFHRAEGLLKKAVAEYPEAFLPHFSLGAVYAAHGDLNRAVAYLAQANLLDRVPQALYLLGNCRYEMGQAAHAIRCLREAVRLDPAFEEAHYLLGLAYLDRHWNRKALASFREAQRLNPRRLRYQDLVQFLSGRTGAPLPEVGTEAARYMAKAEEHRARGERDRALSSYQKALDAEPENPTLLMSFAMLCLSLDRWEELETAARRVLELNPGEMLRATASAALIAALRSGGKFREGN
;
A
#
# COMPACT_ATOMS: atom_id res chain seq x y z
N MET A 1 -0.98 -62.48 11.25
CA MET A 1 -1.28 -61.18 10.64
C MET A 1 -0.06 -60.83 9.81
N PRO A 2 -0.10 -60.78 8.48
CA PRO A 2 1.02 -60.35 7.67
C PRO A 2 1.09 -58.80 7.70
N THR A 3 2.28 -58.32 7.89
CA THR A 3 2.66 -56.89 7.82
C THR A 3 2.39 -56.32 6.44
N ALA A 4 1.72 -55.17 6.38
CA ALA A 4 1.46 -54.45 5.13
C ALA A 4 2.81 -53.99 4.55
N GLU A 5 3.25 -54.63 3.48
CA GLU A 5 4.31 -54.13 2.61
C GLU A 5 3.78 -52.87 1.92
N GLY A 6 4.47 -51.73 2.12
CA GLY A 6 4.07 -50.42 1.57
C GLY A 6 4.16 -50.47 0.04
N LEU A 7 3.12 -49.97 -0.63
CA LEU A 7 3.13 -49.73 -2.06
C LEU A 7 4.31 -48.81 -2.44
N PRO A 8 4.99 -49.08 -3.55
CA PRO A 8 6.12 -48.25 -4.00
C PRO A 8 5.68 -46.81 -4.22
N SER A 9 6.53 -45.86 -3.84
CA SER A 9 6.27 -44.44 -4.02
C SER A 9 6.77 -43.92 -5.36
N VAL A 10 6.03 -43.00 -5.97
CA VAL A 10 6.34 -42.35 -7.25
C VAL A 10 6.48 -40.84 -7.04
N PHE A 11 7.57 -40.26 -7.52
CA PHE A 11 7.80 -38.82 -7.42
C PHE A 11 7.18 -38.09 -8.62
N CYS A 12 6.47 -36.98 -8.35
CA CYS A 12 5.91 -36.13 -9.38
C CYS A 12 7.02 -35.44 -10.19
N GLN A 13 6.98 -35.55 -11.50
CA GLN A 13 7.97 -34.99 -12.42
C GLN A 13 7.91 -33.46 -12.46
N VAL A 14 6.81 -32.82 -12.01
CA VAL A 14 6.60 -31.37 -12.08
C VAL A 14 6.97 -30.69 -10.78
N CYS A 15 6.56 -31.25 -9.60
CA CYS A 15 6.77 -30.59 -8.31
C CYS A 15 7.62 -31.38 -7.32
N GLY A 16 8.13 -32.55 -7.70
CA GLY A 16 8.99 -33.41 -6.87
C GLY A 16 8.29 -34.08 -5.67
N ALA A 17 6.98 -33.91 -5.49
CA ALA A 17 6.26 -34.50 -4.37
C ALA A 17 6.16 -36.02 -4.50
N GLU A 18 6.37 -36.74 -3.39
CA GLU A 18 6.19 -38.18 -3.29
C GLU A 18 4.69 -38.53 -3.28
N ASN A 19 4.30 -39.54 -4.08
CA ASN A 19 2.93 -40.01 -4.23
C ASN A 19 2.90 -41.55 -4.15
N GLN A 20 1.78 -42.11 -3.77
CA GLN A 20 1.58 -43.58 -3.87
C GLN A 20 1.46 -43.99 -5.35
N SER A 21 1.99 -45.16 -5.68
CA SER A 21 2.04 -45.63 -7.06
C SER A 21 0.68 -45.92 -7.72
N ASP A 22 -0.39 -46.00 -6.92
CA ASP A 22 -1.77 -46.21 -7.35
C ASP A 22 -2.48 -44.91 -7.79
N ARG A 23 -1.84 -43.76 -7.61
CA ARG A 23 -2.43 -42.47 -7.98
C ARG A 23 -2.15 -42.12 -9.44
N GLU A 24 -3.18 -41.70 -10.13
CA GLU A 24 -3.08 -41.21 -11.50
C GLU A 24 -2.63 -39.72 -11.55
N PHE A 25 -2.89 -38.95 -10.49
CA PHE A 25 -2.55 -37.53 -10.38
C PHE A 25 -1.80 -37.22 -9.10
N CYS A 26 -0.85 -36.30 -9.19
CA CYS A 26 -0.09 -35.81 -8.03
C CYS A 26 -0.99 -35.17 -6.96
N ALA A 27 -0.81 -35.57 -5.70
CA ALA A 27 -1.57 -35.04 -4.58
C ALA A 27 -1.30 -33.54 -4.33
N ARG A 28 -0.14 -33.03 -4.79
CA ARG A 28 0.30 -31.65 -4.51
C ARG A 28 -0.03 -30.67 -5.65
N CYS A 29 0.25 -31.04 -6.90
CA CYS A 29 0.10 -30.13 -8.05
C CYS A 29 -0.97 -30.57 -9.05
N HIS A 30 -1.67 -31.69 -8.79
CA HIS A 30 -2.72 -32.27 -9.62
C HIS A 30 -2.32 -32.59 -11.07
N GLN A 31 -1.02 -32.60 -11.39
CA GLN A 31 -0.50 -33.07 -12.67
C GLN A 31 -0.56 -34.59 -12.75
N LYS A 32 -0.85 -35.08 -13.94
CA LYS A 32 -0.90 -36.52 -14.19
C LYS A 32 0.48 -37.14 -13.92
N LEU A 33 0.51 -38.15 -13.06
CA LEU A 33 1.72 -38.90 -12.76
C LEU A 33 1.98 -39.90 -13.91
N MET A 34 3.16 -39.84 -14.50
CA MET A 34 3.59 -40.88 -15.43
C MET A 34 4.08 -42.09 -14.62
N VAL A 35 3.20 -43.03 -14.38
CA VAL A 35 3.56 -44.32 -13.79
C VAL A 35 4.13 -45.19 -14.90
N LEU A 36 5.42 -45.45 -14.83
CA LEU A 36 6.03 -46.50 -15.67
C LEU A 36 5.59 -47.82 -15.09
N SER A 37 4.59 -48.46 -15.67
CA SER A 37 4.17 -49.80 -15.33
C SER A 37 5.23 -50.81 -15.84
N GLY A 38 6.26 -50.97 -15.02
CA GLY A 38 7.11 -52.13 -15.12
C GLY A 38 6.50 -53.22 -14.25
N THR A 39 5.88 -54.20 -14.82
CA THR A 39 5.45 -55.43 -14.15
C THR A 39 6.69 -56.16 -13.65
N VAL A 40 6.96 -56.08 -12.35
CA VAL A 40 7.84 -57.04 -11.69
C VAL A 40 6.96 -58.07 -11.03
N GLY A 41 6.89 -59.24 -11.58
CA GLY A 41 6.23 -60.36 -10.91
C GLY A 41 6.02 -61.53 -11.85
N GLY A 42 6.85 -62.54 -11.78
CA GLY A 42 6.64 -63.84 -12.43
C GLY A 42 7.92 -64.63 -12.58
N GLU A 43 8.00 -65.68 -11.79
CA GLU A 43 9.08 -66.64 -11.57
C GLU A 43 9.83 -67.12 -12.82
N ALA A 44 11.10 -67.24 -12.63
CA ALA A 44 12.13 -68.09 -13.26
C ALA A 44 11.72 -69.01 -14.43
N GLU A 45 12.06 -68.60 -15.62
CA GLU A 45 12.60 -69.55 -16.66
C GLU A 45 13.94 -68.96 -17.12
N GLN A 46 14.98 -69.66 -16.72
CA GLN A 46 16.37 -69.35 -16.95
C GLN A 46 16.80 -69.62 -18.36
N PHE A 47 17.63 -68.79 -18.94
CA PHE A 47 18.66 -69.09 -19.95
C PHE A 47 18.38 -68.86 -21.44
N GLU A 48 17.35 -68.14 -21.86
CA GLU A 48 17.36 -67.66 -23.28
C GLU A 48 16.92 -66.24 -23.50
N SER A 49 16.67 -65.47 -22.41
CA SER A 49 16.02 -64.14 -22.49
C SER A 49 16.95 -62.92 -22.41
N GLU A 50 18.24 -63.05 -22.10
CA GLU A 50 19.11 -61.86 -21.91
C GLU A 50 19.37 -61.05 -23.18
N ARG A 51 19.36 -61.73 -24.37
CA ARG A 51 19.50 -61.01 -25.66
C ARG A 51 18.21 -60.35 -26.16
N SER A 52 17.05 -60.89 -25.80
CA SER A 52 15.76 -60.32 -26.22
C SER A 52 15.31 -59.17 -25.30
N ALA A 53 15.69 -59.19 -24.01
CA ALA A 53 15.37 -58.13 -23.06
C ALA A 53 16.19 -56.87 -23.33
N ASP A 54 17.46 -56.97 -23.68
CA ASP A 54 18.30 -55.84 -24.08
C ASP A 54 17.80 -55.15 -25.37
N PHE A 55 17.35 -55.95 -26.37
CA PHE A 55 16.79 -55.37 -27.59
C PHE A 55 15.45 -54.67 -27.36
N SER A 56 14.60 -55.19 -26.52
CA SER A 56 13.32 -54.56 -26.12
C SER A 56 13.51 -53.30 -25.31
N LEU A 57 14.55 -53.22 -24.46
CA LEU A 57 14.88 -52.01 -23.67
C LEU A 57 15.42 -50.90 -24.58
N ASP A 58 16.30 -51.25 -25.52
CA ASP A 58 16.87 -50.26 -26.46
C ASP A 58 15.79 -49.70 -27.42
N GLU A 59 14.89 -50.55 -27.90
CA GLU A 59 13.79 -50.14 -28.76
C GLU A 59 12.82 -49.20 -28.03
N HIS A 60 12.52 -49.51 -26.78
CA HIS A 60 11.69 -48.64 -25.93
C HIS A 60 12.38 -47.31 -25.57
N LEU A 61 13.70 -47.32 -25.36
CA LEU A 61 14.48 -46.11 -25.16
C LEU A 61 14.53 -45.21 -26.40
N LEU A 62 14.69 -45.82 -27.58
CA LEU A 62 14.67 -45.13 -28.87
C LEU A 62 13.29 -44.50 -29.15
N GLU A 63 12.20 -45.19 -28.85
CA GLU A 63 10.85 -44.66 -28.98
C GLU A 63 10.63 -43.44 -28.04
N ARG A 64 11.10 -43.51 -26.80
CA ARG A 64 11.03 -42.41 -25.86
C ARG A 64 11.88 -41.22 -26.30
N ILE A 65 13.06 -41.46 -26.84
CA ILE A 65 13.92 -40.41 -27.41
C ILE A 65 13.21 -39.73 -28.57
N SER A 66 12.61 -40.45 -29.46
CA SER A 66 11.84 -39.94 -30.59
C SER A 66 10.65 -39.08 -30.14
N ILE A 67 9.91 -39.52 -29.13
CA ILE A 67 8.80 -38.75 -28.55
C ILE A 67 9.30 -37.45 -27.92
N LEU A 68 10.44 -37.50 -27.19
CA LEU A 68 11.05 -36.33 -26.59
C LEU A 68 11.58 -35.34 -27.63
N GLU A 69 12.22 -35.84 -28.69
CA GLU A 69 12.69 -35.00 -29.80
C GLU A 69 11.52 -34.30 -30.52
N GLU A 70 10.42 -35.02 -30.75
CA GLU A 70 9.23 -34.39 -31.32
C GLU A 70 8.59 -33.37 -30.38
N ALA A 71 8.54 -33.63 -29.08
CA ALA A 71 8.07 -32.67 -28.07
C ALA A 71 8.95 -31.41 -28.00
N VAL A 72 10.27 -31.57 -28.02
CA VAL A 72 11.25 -30.48 -28.09
C VAL A 72 11.07 -29.68 -29.37
N LYS A 73 10.90 -30.35 -30.51
CA LYS A 73 10.65 -29.69 -31.80
C LYS A 73 9.37 -28.87 -31.77
N ARG A 74 8.27 -29.42 -31.27
CA ARG A 74 6.98 -28.71 -31.11
C ARG A 74 7.08 -27.54 -30.17
N THR A 75 7.79 -27.67 -29.05
CA THR A 75 8.02 -26.55 -28.12
C THR A 75 8.88 -25.47 -28.75
N ALA A 76 9.92 -25.81 -29.51
CA ALA A 76 10.75 -24.88 -30.25
C ALA A 76 9.95 -24.11 -31.32
N GLU A 77 9.12 -24.81 -32.09
CA GLU A 77 8.22 -24.19 -33.10
C GLU A 77 7.22 -23.23 -32.44
N THR A 78 6.67 -23.63 -31.28
CA THR A 78 5.75 -22.78 -30.51
C THR A 78 6.46 -21.54 -29.96
N ALA A 79 7.66 -21.70 -29.41
CA ALA A 79 8.49 -20.59 -28.94
C ALA A 79 8.83 -19.61 -30.09
N GLN A 80 9.19 -20.14 -31.28
CA GLN A 80 9.43 -19.29 -32.46
C GLN A 80 8.18 -18.47 -32.86
N LYS A 81 7.01 -19.11 -32.86
CA LYS A 81 5.72 -18.42 -33.14
C LYS A 81 5.42 -17.33 -32.11
N LEU A 82 5.68 -17.61 -30.83
CA LEU A 82 5.52 -16.62 -29.76
C LEU A 82 6.49 -15.45 -29.93
N VAL A 83 7.76 -15.71 -30.21
CA VAL A 83 8.77 -14.65 -30.48
C VAL A 83 8.33 -13.78 -31.66
N ALA A 84 7.88 -14.38 -32.77
CA ALA A 84 7.39 -13.64 -33.93
C ALA A 84 6.13 -12.81 -33.59
N ALA A 85 5.23 -13.33 -32.77
CA ALA A 85 4.04 -12.61 -32.31
C ALA A 85 4.41 -11.39 -31.42
N VAL A 86 5.36 -11.59 -30.49
CA VAL A 86 5.88 -10.51 -29.63
C VAL A 86 6.52 -9.42 -30.50
N GLN A 87 7.42 -9.78 -31.41
CA GLN A 87 8.05 -8.81 -32.33
C GLN A 87 7.02 -8.03 -33.19
N LYS A 88 5.97 -8.71 -33.62
CA LYS A 88 4.86 -8.05 -34.32
C LYS A 88 4.10 -7.08 -33.43
N GLN A 89 3.86 -7.44 -32.17
CA GLN A 89 3.23 -6.56 -31.18
C GLN A 89 4.10 -5.34 -30.86
N GLU A 90 5.42 -5.53 -30.66
CA GLU A 90 6.36 -4.43 -30.46
C GLU A 90 6.35 -3.44 -31.61
N LYS A 91 6.33 -3.93 -32.86
CA LYS A 91 6.22 -3.08 -34.05
C LYS A 91 4.92 -2.29 -34.10
N ASN A 92 3.79 -2.95 -33.80
CA ASN A 92 2.49 -2.29 -33.75
C ASN A 92 2.43 -1.23 -32.64
N LEU A 93 3.02 -1.53 -31.48
CA LEU A 93 3.13 -0.61 -30.35
C LEU A 93 3.95 0.63 -30.72
N LEU A 94 5.10 0.44 -31.40
CA LEU A 94 5.94 1.54 -31.87
C LEU A 94 5.21 2.43 -32.87
N VAL A 95 4.49 1.86 -33.82
CA VAL A 95 3.67 2.61 -34.80
C VAL A 95 2.60 3.41 -34.09
N SER A 96 1.88 2.80 -33.13
CA SER A 96 0.86 3.48 -32.35
C SER A 96 1.43 4.62 -31.52
N GLN A 97 2.53 4.38 -30.79
CA GLN A 97 3.21 5.39 -29.97
C GLN A 97 3.69 6.58 -30.82
N THR A 98 4.29 6.29 -31.98
CA THR A 98 4.74 7.33 -32.91
C THR A 98 3.56 8.13 -33.44
N GLY A 99 2.47 7.46 -33.83
CA GLY A 99 1.24 8.11 -34.29
C GLY A 99 0.63 9.04 -33.24
N PHE A 100 0.51 8.58 -32.00
CA PHE A 100 0.02 9.40 -30.89
C PHE A 100 0.94 10.57 -30.57
N ALA A 101 2.26 10.35 -30.55
CA ALA A 101 3.22 11.42 -30.31
C ALA A 101 3.12 12.51 -31.41
N THR A 102 3.02 12.11 -32.67
CA THR A 102 2.87 13.03 -33.80
C THR A 102 1.54 13.81 -33.74
N LEU A 103 0.45 13.11 -33.40
CA LEU A 103 -0.85 13.76 -33.25
C LEU A 103 -0.83 14.79 -32.10
N ARG A 104 -0.26 14.42 -30.96
CA ARG A 104 -0.10 15.34 -29.83
C ARG A 104 0.71 16.57 -30.22
N GLU A 105 1.85 16.39 -30.87
CA GLU A 105 2.70 17.50 -31.32
C GLU A 105 1.97 18.44 -32.30
N LEU A 106 1.17 17.89 -33.21
CA LEU A 106 0.35 18.69 -34.12
C LEU A 106 -0.73 19.50 -33.40
N LEU A 107 -1.39 18.92 -32.39
CA LEU A 107 -2.43 19.60 -31.60
C LEU A 107 -1.83 20.69 -30.70
N GLU A 108 -0.67 20.43 -30.07
CA GLU A 108 0.08 21.40 -29.29
C GLU A 108 0.53 22.59 -30.18
N ARG A 109 1.11 22.34 -31.36
CA ARG A 109 1.55 23.36 -32.30
C ARG A 109 0.38 24.24 -32.77
N ARG A 110 -0.81 23.68 -32.94
CA ARG A 110 -2.02 24.41 -33.32
C ARG A 110 -2.71 25.10 -32.13
N ARG A 111 -2.17 24.97 -30.90
CA ARG A 111 -2.77 25.50 -29.66
C ARG A 111 -4.20 25.00 -29.40
N LEU A 112 -4.55 23.82 -29.90
CA LEU A 112 -5.85 23.18 -29.71
C LEU A 112 -5.87 22.35 -28.42
N LEU A 113 -4.70 22.10 -27.82
CA LEU A 113 -4.53 21.31 -26.63
C LEU A 113 -3.51 21.97 -25.69
N GLY A 114 -3.87 22.14 -24.41
CA GLY A 114 -2.98 22.53 -23.33
C GLY A 114 -2.12 21.34 -22.89
N ARG A 115 -0.84 21.55 -22.65
CA ARG A 115 0.10 20.49 -22.26
C ARG A 115 -0.26 19.85 -20.91
N GLU A 116 -0.69 20.66 -19.96
CA GLU A 116 -1.11 20.19 -18.62
C GLU A 116 -2.43 19.44 -18.70
N GLU A 117 -3.42 19.97 -19.44
CA GLU A 117 -4.73 19.34 -19.63
C GLU A 117 -4.62 17.94 -20.29
N TRP A 118 -3.71 17.80 -21.27
CA TRP A 118 -3.43 16.51 -21.88
C TRP A 118 -2.81 15.54 -20.88
N SER A 119 -1.82 15.98 -20.08
CA SER A 119 -1.14 15.12 -19.12
C SER A 119 -2.13 14.60 -18.07
N ASP A 120 -2.94 15.48 -17.51
CA ASP A 120 -3.92 15.13 -16.49
C ASP A 120 -4.98 14.15 -17.02
N LEU A 121 -5.48 14.40 -18.24
CA LEU A 121 -6.45 13.52 -18.89
C LEU A 121 -5.84 12.15 -19.24
N TRP A 122 -4.59 12.14 -19.71
CA TRP A 122 -3.86 10.93 -20.04
C TRP A 122 -3.62 10.07 -18.80
N GLU A 123 -3.10 10.67 -17.73
CA GLU A 123 -2.86 9.99 -16.45
C GLU A 123 -4.17 9.40 -15.89
N SER A 124 -5.24 10.19 -15.90
CA SER A 124 -6.55 9.71 -15.43
C SER A 124 -7.09 8.54 -16.27
N LYS A 125 -6.93 8.58 -17.60
CA LYS A 125 -7.37 7.49 -18.47
C LYS A 125 -6.50 6.25 -18.34
N MET A 126 -5.19 6.42 -18.21
CA MET A 126 -4.27 5.30 -17.99
C MET A 126 -4.56 4.60 -16.65
N ASP A 127 -4.75 5.36 -15.59
CA ASP A 127 -5.14 4.83 -14.28
C ASP A 127 -6.44 4.02 -14.35
N TYR A 128 -7.45 4.55 -15.05
CA TYR A 128 -8.70 3.84 -15.24
C TYR A 128 -8.50 2.51 -15.97
N GLN A 129 -7.74 2.50 -17.07
CA GLN A 129 -7.48 1.29 -17.85
C GLN A 129 -6.65 0.27 -17.10
N LEU A 130 -5.64 0.70 -16.35
CA LEU A 130 -4.82 -0.19 -15.51
C LEU A 130 -5.68 -0.87 -14.43
N ARG A 131 -6.51 -0.10 -13.73
CA ARG A 131 -7.44 -0.67 -12.73
C ARG A 131 -8.44 -1.64 -13.35
N ALA A 132 -8.94 -1.33 -14.55
CA ALA A 132 -9.85 -2.23 -15.27
C ALA A 132 -9.13 -3.53 -15.71
N LEU A 133 -7.86 -3.43 -16.11
CA LEU A 133 -7.02 -4.58 -16.44
C LEU A 133 -6.81 -5.48 -15.21
N GLU A 134 -6.43 -4.91 -14.08
CA GLU A 134 -6.25 -5.63 -12.82
C GLU A 134 -7.54 -6.35 -12.39
N LYS A 135 -8.70 -5.64 -12.47
CA LYS A 135 -10.01 -6.25 -12.19
C LYS A 135 -10.30 -7.43 -13.13
N ARG A 136 -9.99 -7.28 -14.41
CA ARG A 136 -10.15 -8.37 -15.39
C ARG A 136 -9.29 -9.58 -15.04
N GLU A 137 -8.00 -9.39 -14.80
CA GLU A 137 -7.08 -10.48 -14.47
C GLU A 137 -7.52 -11.20 -13.19
N ARG A 138 -7.92 -10.44 -12.17
CA ARG A 138 -8.44 -11.00 -10.92
C ARG A 138 -9.74 -11.78 -11.13
N PHE A 139 -10.69 -11.24 -11.90
CA PHE A 139 -11.93 -11.95 -12.22
C PHE A 139 -11.65 -13.27 -12.97
N MET A 140 -10.77 -13.23 -13.98
CA MET A 140 -10.40 -14.43 -14.72
C MET A 140 -9.78 -15.52 -13.83
N ALA A 141 -8.99 -15.11 -12.84
CA ALA A 141 -8.38 -16.05 -11.89
C ALA A 141 -9.41 -16.76 -10.97
N ILE A 142 -10.56 -16.13 -10.70
CA ILE A 142 -11.59 -16.68 -9.80
C ILE A 142 -12.82 -17.24 -10.52
N ARG A 143 -13.05 -16.91 -11.79
CA ARG A 143 -14.25 -17.21 -12.56
C ARG A 143 -14.70 -18.67 -12.45
N ASP A 144 -13.77 -19.59 -12.63
CA ASP A 144 -14.06 -21.02 -12.58
C ASP A 144 -14.45 -21.47 -11.17
N ARG A 145 -13.82 -20.90 -10.12
CA ARG A 145 -14.20 -21.15 -8.72
C ARG A 145 -15.59 -20.60 -8.40
N VAL A 146 -15.87 -19.39 -8.89
CA VAL A 146 -17.22 -18.77 -8.75
C VAL A 146 -18.27 -19.65 -9.42
N ALA A 147 -18.00 -20.16 -10.63
CA ALA A 147 -18.90 -21.04 -11.35
C ALA A 147 -19.10 -22.39 -10.62
N ALA A 148 -18.02 -22.97 -10.09
CA ALA A 148 -18.06 -24.26 -9.36
C ALA A 148 -18.82 -24.17 -8.02
N LEU A 149 -18.80 -23.01 -7.36
CA LEU A 149 -19.50 -22.79 -6.08
C LEU A 149 -20.98 -22.49 -6.23
N TYR A 150 -21.51 -22.36 -7.44
CA TYR A 150 -22.91 -22.02 -7.66
C TYR A 150 -23.87 -23.09 -7.17
N GLN A 151 -24.80 -22.72 -6.29
CA GLN A 151 -25.81 -23.60 -5.70
C GLN A 151 -27.25 -23.20 -6.06
N GLY A 152 -27.43 -22.23 -6.92
CA GLY A 152 -28.73 -21.70 -7.30
C GLY A 152 -29.46 -22.59 -8.32
N LYS A 153 -30.73 -22.22 -8.60
CA LYS A 153 -31.63 -23.00 -9.48
C LYS A 153 -31.49 -22.71 -10.98
N ARG A 154 -30.69 -21.71 -11.38
CA ARG A 154 -30.60 -21.21 -12.77
C ARG A 154 -29.14 -21.16 -13.29
N PRO A 155 -28.47 -22.32 -13.42
CA PRO A 155 -27.03 -22.35 -13.77
C PRO A 155 -26.72 -21.70 -15.13
N LYS A 156 -27.60 -21.87 -16.13
CA LYS A 156 -27.40 -21.24 -17.45
C LYS A 156 -27.42 -19.71 -17.39
N LEU A 157 -28.37 -19.15 -16.63
CA LEU A 157 -28.48 -17.70 -16.48
C LEU A 157 -27.32 -17.14 -15.65
N PHE A 158 -26.88 -17.87 -14.63
CA PHE A 158 -25.70 -17.52 -13.85
C PHE A 158 -24.45 -17.46 -14.73
N ALA A 159 -24.20 -18.51 -15.52
CA ALA A 159 -23.08 -18.57 -16.45
C ALA A 159 -23.14 -17.41 -17.48
N GLN A 160 -24.33 -17.13 -18.03
CA GLN A 160 -24.52 -16.00 -18.95
C GLN A 160 -24.11 -14.66 -18.30
N HIS A 161 -24.47 -14.39 -17.04
CA HIS A 161 -24.05 -13.17 -16.36
C HIS A 161 -22.54 -13.10 -16.11
N LEU A 162 -21.87 -14.25 -15.87
CA LEU A 162 -20.42 -14.30 -15.78
C LEU A 162 -19.76 -14.02 -17.15
N ASP A 163 -20.31 -14.56 -18.24
CA ASP A 163 -19.84 -14.31 -19.61
C ASP A 163 -20.05 -12.84 -20.01
N ASP A 164 -21.21 -12.26 -19.65
CA ASP A 164 -21.48 -10.82 -19.87
C ASP A 164 -20.51 -9.94 -19.08
N ALA A 165 -20.16 -10.32 -17.85
CA ALA A 165 -19.18 -9.60 -17.05
C ALA A 165 -17.76 -9.71 -17.64
N GLU A 166 -17.38 -10.90 -18.06
CA GLU A 166 -16.11 -11.15 -18.73
C GLU A 166 -15.99 -10.30 -20.01
N TYR A 167 -17.00 -10.31 -20.87
CA TYR A 167 -17.02 -9.50 -22.08
C TYR A 167 -16.92 -7.99 -21.78
N ALA A 168 -17.64 -7.53 -20.76
CA ALA A 168 -17.59 -6.12 -20.36
C ALA A 168 -16.20 -5.73 -19.82
N LEU A 169 -15.52 -6.61 -19.05
CA LEU A 169 -14.16 -6.37 -18.58
C LEU A 169 -13.14 -6.35 -19.73
N PHE A 170 -13.32 -7.19 -20.76
CA PHE A 170 -12.50 -7.12 -21.97
C PHE A 170 -12.72 -5.82 -22.76
N ALA A 171 -13.92 -5.25 -22.70
CA ALA A 171 -14.26 -3.97 -23.30
C ALA A 171 -13.88 -2.75 -22.42
N PHE A 172 -13.25 -2.97 -21.26
CA PHE A 172 -12.95 -1.94 -20.25
C PHE A 172 -14.21 -1.23 -19.69
N ASP A 173 -15.38 -1.84 -19.80
CA ASP A 173 -16.64 -1.34 -19.24
C ASP A 173 -16.88 -1.94 -17.84
N VAL A 174 -16.19 -1.38 -16.85
CA VAL A 174 -16.23 -1.85 -15.45
C VAL A 174 -17.64 -1.76 -14.88
N GLU A 175 -18.40 -0.72 -15.21
CA GLU A 175 -19.76 -0.51 -14.71
C GLU A 175 -20.75 -1.56 -15.25
N ARG A 176 -20.61 -1.96 -16.50
CA ARG A 176 -21.41 -3.03 -17.07
C ARG A 176 -21.04 -4.38 -16.45
N ALA A 177 -19.75 -4.62 -16.25
CA ALA A 177 -19.27 -5.84 -15.60
C ALA A 177 -19.80 -5.95 -14.17
N LYS A 178 -19.71 -4.88 -13.38
CA LYS A 178 -20.25 -4.81 -12.02
C LYS A 178 -21.73 -5.16 -11.98
N ARG A 179 -22.54 -4.54 -12.85
CA ARG A 179 -23.99 -4.84 -12.95
C ARG A 179 -24.25 -6.29 -13.29
N ALA A 180 -23.51 -6.88 -14.21
CA ALA A 180 -23.66 -8.30 -14.57
C ALA A 180 -23.31 -9.21 -13.39
N LEU A 181 -22.23 -8.93 -12.65
CA LEU A 181 -21.82 -9.69 -11.46
C LEU A 181 -22.82 -9.55 -10.31
N GLU A 182 -23.42 -8.37 -10.12
CA GLU A 182 -24.50 -8.17 -9.15
C GLU A 182 -25.77 -9.00 -9.50
N GLN A 183 -26.11 -9.11 -10.80
CA GLN A 183 -27.19 -9.96 -11.23
C GLN A 183 -26.85 -11.45 -11.00
N ALA A 184 -25.63 -11.87 -11.27
CA ALA A 184 -25.15 -13.21 -10.95
C ALA A 184 -25.28 -13.47 -9.43
N TRP A 185 -24.82 -12.55 -8.59
CA TRP A 185 -24.87 -12.68 -7.14
C TRP A 185 -26.31 -12.75 -6.59
N LYS A 186 -27.28 -12.06 -7.20
CA LYS A 186 -28.71 -12.18 -6.83
C LYS A 186 -29.28 -13.57 -7.07
N LEU A 187 -28.68 -14.36 -7.97
CA LEU A 187 -29.10 -15.75 -8.23
C LEU A 187 -28.55 -16.73 -7.18
N ASP A 188 -27.42 -16.39 -6.56
CA ASP A 188 -26.81 -17.19 -5.49
C ASP A 188 -26.05 -16.29 -4.50
N ARG A 189 -26.71 -15.92 -3.42
CA ARG A 189 -26.15 -15.08 -2.36
C ARG A 189 -25.18 -15.81 -1.43
N THR A 190 -25.04 -17.13 -1.58
CA THR A 190 -24.11 -17.95 -0.79
C THR A 190 -22.75 -18.07 -1.45
N ASN A 191 -22.60 -17.57 -2.67
CA ASN A 191 -21.34 -17.59 -3.41
C ASN A 191 -20.37 -16.55 -2.84
N TYR A 192 -19.58 -16.97 -1.86
CA TYR A 192 -18.67 -16.09 -1.12
C TYR A 192 -17.51 -15.55 -1.99
N GLU A 193 -17.04 -16.30 -3.01
CA GLU A 193 -15.99 -15.82 -3.95
C GLU A 193 -16.50 -14.65 -4.78
N LEU A 194 -17.73 -14.73 -5.27
CA LEU A 194 -18.36 -13.63 -6.01
C LEU A 194 -18.63 -12.42 -5.10
N ALA A 195 -19.12 -12.67 -3.88
CA ALA A 195 -19.30 -11.61 -2.89
C ALA A 195 -17.99 -10.93 -2.53
N LEU A 196 -16.90 -11.68 -2.36
CA LEU A 196 -15.57 -11.14 -2.10
C LEU A 196 -15.12 -10.21 -3.22
N PHE A 197 -15.22 -10.66 -4.47
CA PHE A 197 -14.82 -9.86 -5.63
C PHE A 197 -15.64 -8.57 -5.76
N LEU A 198 -16.95 -8.64 -5.53
CA LEU A 198 -17.81 -7.45 -5.51
C LEU A 198 -17.44 -6.51 -4.36
N GLY A 199 -17.23 -7.05 -3.15
CA GLY A 199 -16.78 -6.26 -2.00
C GLY A 199 -15.49 -5.49 -2.27
N GLU A 200 -14.49 -6.13 -2.85
CA GLU A 200 -13.24 -5.50 -3.24
C GLU A 200 -13.43 -4.46 -4.35
N THR A 201 -14.32 -4.74 -5.30
CA THR A 201 -14.62 -3.78 -6.38
C THR A 201 -15.23 -2.50 -5.80
N PHE A 202 -16.21 -2.61 -4.91
CA PHE A 202 -16.83 -1.46 -4.24
C PHE A 202 -15.86 -0.73 -3.31
N PHE A 203 -15.00 -1.48 -2.59
CA PHE A 203 -13.96 -0.90 -1.74
C PHE A 203 -12.99 -0.02 -2.54
N ASN A 204 -12.50 -0.53 -3.67
CA ASN A 204 -11.60 0.19 -4.56
C ASN A 204 -12.25 1.43 -5.24
N GLU A 205 -13.57 1.45 -5.33
CA GLU A 205 -14.37 2.59 -5.82
C GLU A 205 -14.68 3.60 -4.71
N GLY A 206 -14.34 3.29 -3.46
CA GLY A 206 -14.60 4.14 -2.30
C GLY A 206 -16.00 3.98 -1.70
N ASP A 207 -16.83 3.09 -2.24
CA ASP A 207 -18.13 2.74 -1.65
C ASP A 207 -17.95 1.70 -0.52
N THR A 208 -17.44 2.20 0.60
CA THR A 208 -17.11 1.38 1.76
C THR A 208 -18.35 0.76 2.43
N GLU A 209 -19.54 1.35 2.27
CA GLU A 209 -20.77 0.82 2.83
C GLU A 209 -21.26 -0.41 2.06
N ALA A 210 -21.30 -0.32 0.74
CA ALA A 210 -21.62 -1.47 -0.12
C ALA A 210 -20.58 -2.59 0.03
N ALA A 211 -19.28 -2.24 0.04
CA ALA A 211 -18.19 -3.19 0.25
C ALA A 211 -18.33 -3.97 1.55
N LEU A 212 -18.63 -3.26 2.66
CA LEU A 212 -18.85 -3.89 3.96
C LEU A 212 -20.01 -4.87 3.94
N GLY A 213 -21.10 -4.54 3.23
CA GLY A 213 -22.25 -5.45 3.06
C GLY A 213 -21.84 -6.78 2.42
N TYR A 214 -21.04 -6.73 1.35
CA TYR A 214 -20.53 -7.94 0.70
C TYR A 214 -19.54 -8.72 1.57
N PHE A 215 -18.61 -8.06 2.25
CA PHE A 215 -17.67 -8.74 3.15
C PHE A 215 -18.38 -9.40 4.34
N GLN A 216 -19.44 -8.80 4.86
CA GLN A 216 -20.27 -9.43 5.90
C GLN A 216 -20.92 -10.72 5.41
N MET A 217 -21.45 -10.75 4.17
CA MET A 217 -21.97 -11.98 3.56
C MET A 217 -20.88 -13.05 3.40
N VAL A 218 -19.66 -12.66 3.03
CA VAL A 218 -18.52 -13.60 3.01
C VAL A 218 -18.30 -14.19 4.41
N LEU A 219 -18.28 -13.35 5.45
CA LEU A 219 -18.06 -13.79 6.84
C LEU A 219 -19.21 -14.59 7.44
N GLU A 220 -20.44 -14.46 6.92
CA GLU A 220 -21.57 -15.34 7.29
C GLU A 220 -21.36 -16.76 6.77
N VAL A 221 -20.80 -16.93 5.56
CA VAL A 221 -20.54 -18.24 4.95
C VAL A 221 -19.21 -18.82 5.44
N LYS A 222 -18.18 -17.97 5.54
CA LYS A 222 -16.83 -18.31 6.00
C LYS A 222 -16.35 -17.30 7.05
N PRO A 223 -16.62 -17.57 8.34
CA PRO A 223 -16.31 -16.63 9.43
C PRO A 223 -14.82 -16.32 9.61
N ASP A 224 -13.93 -17.15 9.07
CA ASP A 224 -12.48 -17.07 9.12
C ASP A 224 -11.84 -16.57 7.82
N HIS A 225 -12.65 -16.09 6.86
CA HIS A 225 -12.12 -15.67 5.56
C HIS A 225 -11.15 -14.48 5.71
N PHE A 226 -9.92 -14.69 5.29
CA PHE A 226 -8.78 -13.79 5.49
C PHE A 226 -9.07 -12.36 5.00
N GLU A 227 -9.31 -12.22 3.69
CA GLU A 227 -9.50 -10.89 3.07
C GLU A 227 -10.73 -10.18 3.63
N ALA A 228 -11.82 -10.91 3.86
CA ALA A 228 -13.06 -10.33 4.38
C ALA A 228 -12.88 -9.80 5.82
N LEU A 229 -12.11 -10.50 6.67
CA LEU A 229 -11.77 -10.03 8.01
C LEU A 229 -10.94 -8.74 7.96
N VAL A 230 -9.91 -8.71 7.09
CA VAL A 230 -8.99 -7.57 6.99
C VAL A 230 -9.71 -6.35 6.40
N PHE A 231 -10.38 -6.49 5.26
CA PHE A 231 -11.09 -5.37 4.62
C PHE A 231 -12.20 -4.82 5.51
N SER A 232 -13.01 -5.69 6.15
CA SER A 232 -14.02 -5.23 7.10
C SER A 232 -13.41 -4.48 8.28
N GLY A 233 -12.26 -4.96 8.78
CA GLY A 233 -11.52 -4.30 9.86
C GLY A 233 -11.02 -2.91 9.45
N VAL A 234 -10.47 -2.76 8.25
CA VAL A 234 -10.01 -1.48 7.70
C VAL A 234 -11.20 -0.53 7.52
N ILE A 235 -12.31 -0.98 6.93
CA ILE A 235 -13.51 -0.16 6.73
C ILE A 235 -14.07 0.32 8.09
N PHE A 236 -14.17 -0.56 9.09
CA PHE A 236 -14.62 -0.13 10.42
C PHE A 236 -13.69 0.88 11.07
N HIS A 237 -12.39 0.79 10.81
CA HIS A 237 -11.44 1.80 11.27
C HIS A 237 -11.70 3.15 10.61
N GLU A 238 -11.86 3.21 9.28
CA GLU A 238 -12.20 4.43 8.54
C GLU A 238 -13.51 5.06 9.01
N GLN A 239 -14.48 4.24 9.42
CA GLN A 239 -15.74 4.69 10.03
C GLN A 239 -15.60 5.13 11.49
N GLY A 240 -14.40 5.11 12.09
CA GLY A 240 -14.17 5.43 13.49
C GLY A 240 -14.68 4.37 14.49
N LYS A 241 -15.05 3.20 14.03
CA LYS A 241 -15.57 2.09 14.86
C LYS A 241 -14.43 1.21 15.37
N PHE A 242 -13.52 1.80 16.14
CA PHE A 242 -12.27 1.20 16.60
C PHE A 242 -12.43 -0.24 17.16
N HIS A 243 -13.37 -0.45 18.10
CA HIS A 243 -13.54 -1.77 18.73
C HIS A 243 -13.94 -2.87 17.76
N ARG A 244 -14.76 -2.54 16.73
CA ARG A 244 -15.13 -3.51 15.69
C ARG A 244 -13.94 -3.83 14.78
N ALA A 245 -13.19 -2.80 14.38
CA ALA A 245 -11.96 -2.96 13.61
C ALA A 245 -10.96 -3.84 14.35
N GLU A 246 -10.68 -3.51 15.62
CA GLU A 246 -9.78 -4.27 16.50
C GLU A 246 -10.20 -5.74 16.61
N GLY A 247 -11.50 -6.01 16.83
CA GLY A 247 -12.02 -7.37 16.98
C GLY A 247 -11.80 -8.22 15.74
N LEU A 248 -12.12 -7.71 14.55
CA LEU A 248 -11.96 -8.43 13.29
C LEU A 248 -10.47 -8.64 12.94
N LEU A 249 -9.64 -7.60 13.10
CA LEU A 249 -8.22 -7.71 12.79
C LEU A 249 -7.47 -8.62 13.77
N LYS A 250 -7.85 -8.64 15.06
CA LYS A 250 -7.33 -9.61 16.01
C LYS A 250 -7.70 -11.05 15.65
N LYS A 251 -8.94 -11.26 15.18
CA LYS A 251 -9.35 -12.57 14.65
C LYS A 251 -8.52 -12.95 13.44
N ALA A 252 -8.28 -12.02 12.50
CA ALA A 252 -7.43 -12.27 11.35
C ALA A 252 -5.98 -12.62 11.75
N VAL A 253 -5.41 -11.94 12.76
CA VAL A 253 -4.08 -12.27 13.31
C VAL A 253 -4.07 -13.65 13.96
N ALA A 254 -5.12 -14.03 14.68
CA ALA A 254 -5.20 -15.33 15.35
C ALA A 254 -5.29 -16.50 14.37
N GLU A 255 -6.09 -16.34 13.31
CA GLU A 255 -6.27 -17.38 12.28
C GLU A 255 -5.07 -17.44 11.31
N TYR A 256 -4.42 -16.30 11.06
CA TYR A 256 -3.31 -16.17 10.10
C TYR A 256 -2.10 -15.44 10.72
N PRO A 257 -1.44 -16.04 11.71
CA PRO A 257 -0.37 -15.38 12.48
C PRO A 257 0.89 -15.07 11.65
N GLU A 258 1.09 -15.76 10.54
CA GLU A 258 2.23 -15.55 9.63
C GLU A 258 1.89 -14.63 8.44
N ALA A 259 0.69 -14.04 8.41
CA ALA A 259 0.31 -13.11 7.35
C ALA A 259 0.71 -11.68 7.71
N PHE A 260 1.36 -11.00 6.78
CA PHE A 260 1.78 -9.60 6.93
C PHE A 260 0.59 -8.65 7.17
N LEU A 261 -0.43 -8.75 6.33
CA LEU A 261 -1.49 -7.74 6.22
C LEU A 261 -2.31 -7.53 7.50
N PRO A 262 -2.74 -8.57 8.26
CA PRO A 262 -3.45 -8.37 9.52
C PRO A 262 -2.62 -7.65 10.58
N HIS A 263 -1.33 -8.00 10.70
CA HIS A 263 -0.42 -7.33 11.63
C HIS A 263 -0.21 -5.87 11.26
N PHE A 264 -0.01 -5.59 9.98
CA PHE A 264 0.14 -4.23 9.47
C PHE A 264 -1.13 -3.40 9.73
N SER A 265 -2.30 -3.92 9.34
CA SER A 265 -3.59 -3.22 9.51
C SER A 265 -3.91 -2.97 10.98
N LEU A 266 -3.69 -3.97 11.85
CA LEU A 266 -3.93 -3.80 13.28
C LEU A 266 -2.95 -2.80 13.90
N GLY A 267 -1.69 -2.82 13.48
CA GLY A 267 -0.68 -1.83 13.87
C GLY A 267 -1.06 -0.42 13.43
N ALA A 268 -1.58 -0.24 12.20
CA ALA A 268 -2.05 1.03 11.70
C ALA A 268 -3.27 1.55 12.49
N VAL A 269 -4.22 0.67 12.82
CA VAL A 269 -5.39 0.99 13.65
C VAL A 269 -4.97 1.48 15.04
N TYR A 270 -4.02 0.80 15.70
CA TYR A 270 -3.50 1.24 16.99
C TYR A 270 -2.72 2.55 16.89
N ALA A 271 -1.94 2.76 15.83
CA ALA A 271 -1.23 4.00 15.59
C ALA A 271 -2.20 5.18 15.47
N ALA A 272 -3.25 5.03 14.67
CA ALA A 272 -4.27 6.06 14.48
C ALA A 272 -5.07 6.34 15.77
N HIS A 273 -5.23 5.32 16.64
CA HIS A 273 -5.89 5.47 17.94
C HIS A 273 -4.98 6.03 19.05
N GLY A 274 -3.69 6.20 18.77
CA GLY A 274 -2.70 6.74 19.72
C GLY A 274 -2.10 5.71 20.67
N ASP A 275 -2.44 4.42 20.55
CA ASP A 275 -1.78 3.36 21.32
C ASP A 275 -0.48 2.94 20.63
N LEU A 276 0.52 3.83 20.74
CA LEU A 276 1.80 3.67 20.06
C LEU A 276 2.55 2.40 20.49
N ASN A 277 2.37 1.94 21.73
CA ASN A 277 3.03 0.73 22.22
C ASN A 277 2.54 -0.52 21.48
N ARG A 278 1.21 -0.70 21.38
CA ARG A 278 0.63 -1.81 20.62
C ARG A 278 0.90 -1.66 19.12
N ALA A 279 0.80 -0.44 18.59
CA ALA A 279 1.14 -0.15 17.19
C ALA A 279 2.54 -0.64 16.85
N VAL A 280 3.54 -0.26 17.63
CA VAL A 280 4.94 -0.69 17.45
C VAL A 280 5.09 -2.20 17.52
N ALA A 281 4.40 -2.89 18.45
CA ALA A 281 4.48 -4.34 18.58
C ALA A 281 3.97 -5.04 17.30
N TYR A 282 2.78 -4.66 16.82
CA TYR A 282 2.20 -5.26 15.62
C TYR A 282 2.94 -4.88 14.33
N LEU A 283 3.37 -3.62 14.18
CA LEU A 283 4.17 -3.18 13.03
C LEU A 283 5.56 -3.83 13.00
N ALA A 284 6.17 -4.05 14.17
CA ALA A 284 7.43 -4.78 14.23
C ALA A 284 7.25 -6.24 13.78
N GLN A 285 6.15 -6.89 14.19
CA GLN A 285 5.82 -8.24 13.72
C GLN A 285 5.55 -8.25 12.21
N ALA A 286 4.77 -7.31 11.68
CA ALA A 286 4.57 -7.16 10.25
C ALA A 286 5.90 -7.03 9.48
N ASN A 287 6.82 -6.21 9.98
CA ASN A 287 8.14 -6.02 9.35
C ASN A 287 9.07 -7.24 9.46
N LEU A 288 8.83 -8.16 10.40
CA LEU A 288 9.53 -9.45 10.44
C LEU A 288 9.01 -10.42 9.38
N LEU A 289 7.70 -10.37 9.10
CA LEU A 289 7.03 -11.22 8.11
C LEU A 289 7.34 -10.76 6.69
N ASP A 290 7.22 -9.46 6.45
CA ASP A 290 7.56 -8.86 5.15
C ASP A 290 8.10 -7.44 5.33
N ARG A 291 9.20 -7.12 4.63
CA ARG A 291 9.87 -5.83 4.69
C ARG A 291 9.32 -4.88 3.64
N VAL A 292 8.24 -4.22 3.99
CA VAL A 292 7.55 -3.26 3.11
C VAL A 292 7.88 -1.82 3.54
N PRO A 293 8.20 -0.89 2.60
CA PRO A 293 8.51 0.50 2.92
C PRO A 293 7.45 1.19 3.78
N GLN A 294 6.17 0.92 3.51
CA GLN A 294 5.03 1.50 4.23
C GLN A 294 4.97 1.04 5.70
N ALA A 295 5.27 -0.23 5.98
CA ALA A 295 5.32 -0.75 7.35
C ALA A 295 6.48 -0.14 8.13
N LEU A 296 7.64 -0.02 7.51
CA LEU A 296 8.82 0.62 8.10
C LEU A 296 8.60 2.11 8.35
N TYR A 297 7.93 2.80 7.42
CA TYR A 297 7.55 4.20 7.60
C TYR A 297 6.62 4.36 8.80
N LEU A 298 5.55 3.58 8.87
CA LEU A 298 4.57 3.67 9.97
C LEU A 298 5.20 3.29 11.32
N LEU A 299 6.05 2.26 11.35
CA LEU A 299 6.84 1.90 12.54
C LEU A 299 7.78 3.03 12.93
N GLY A 300 8.44 3.66 11.96
CA GLY A 300 9.29 4.82 12.16
C GLY A 300 8.52 6.02 12.70
N ASN A 301 7.31 6.27 12.19
CA ASN A 301 6.44 7.34 12.67
C ASN A 301 6.03 7.12 14.13
N CYS A 302 5.52 5.92 14.49
CA CYS A 302 5.18 5.60 15.87
C CYS A 302 6.38 5.76 16.82
N ARG A 303 7.57 5.33 16.40
CA ARG A 303 8.81 5.50 17.17
C ARG A 303 9.19 6.97 17.33
N TYR A 304 8.96 7.77 16.29
CA TYR A 304 9.20 9.21 16.32
C TYR A 304 8.27 9.92 17.30
N GLU A 305 6.97 9.64 17.26
CA GLU A 305 5.97 10.16 18.19
C GLU A 305 6.23 9.76 19.65
N MET A 306 6.82 8.58 19.88
CA MET A 306 7.29 8.15 21.21
C MET A 306 8.59 8.86 21.66
N GLY A 307 9.14 9.80 20.89
CA GLY A 307 10.42 10.46 21.18
C GLY A 307 11.66 9.58 20.94
N GLN A 308 11.49 8.40 20.35
CA GLN A 308 12.56 7.44 20.08
C GLN A 308 13.26 7.72 18.75
N ALA A 309 13.77 8.95 18.57
CA ALA A 309 14.33 9.44 17.31
C ALA A 309 15.39 8.51 16.68
N ALA A 310 16.26 7.87 17.50
CA ALA A 310 17.29 6.96 17.00
C ALA A 310 16.69 5.69 16.37
N HIS A 311 15.59 5.18 16.92
CA HIS A 311 14.88 4.01 16.38
C HIS A 311 14.07 4.41 15.12
N ALA A 312 13.42 5.55 15.16
CA ALA A 312 12.72 6.13 14.01
C ALA A 312 13.65 6.28 12.80
N ILE A 313 14.83 6.89 12.99
CA ILE A 313 15.84 7.05 11.93
C ILE A 313 16.23 5.71 11.30
N ARG A 314 16.39 4.64 12.08
CA ARG A 314 16.74 3.32 11.52
C ARG A 314 15.63 2.78 10.60
N CYS A 315 14.38 2.83 11.07
CA CYS A 315 13.24 2.37 10.28
C CYS A 315 13.04 3.21 9.02
N LEU A 316 13.09 4.53 9.13
CA LEU A 316 12.89 5.46 8.02
C LEU A 316 14.03 5.38 6.98
N ARG A 317 15.28 5.20 7.42
CA ARG A 317 16.40 4.96 6.48
C ARG A 317 16.21 3.68 5.69
N GLU A 318 15.69 2.63 6.31
CA GLU A 318 15.40 1.40 5.60
C GLU A 318 14.21 1.57 4.66
N ALA A 319 13.16 2.32 5.06
CA ALA A 319 12.04 2.64 4.19
C ALA A 319 12.49 3.36 2.90
N VAL A 320 13.30 4.42 3.02
CA VAL A 320 13.82 5.16 1.85
C VAL A 320 14.85 4.36 1.05
N ARG A 321 15.50 3.36 1.65
CA ARG A 321 16.39 2.44 0.93
C ARG A 321 15.60 1.48 0.04
N LEU A 322 14.46 0.99 0.53
CA LEU A 322 13.58 0.08 -0.21
C LEU A 322 12.77 0.84 -1.28
N ASP A 323 12.32 2.03 -0.95
CA ASP A 323 11.62 2.92 -1.87
C ASP A 323 12.22 4.33 -1.82
N PRO A 324 13.17 4.63 -2.72
CA PRO A 324 13.76 5.96 -2.81
C PRO A 324 12.80 7.08 -3.24
N ALA A 325 11.62 6.73 -3.77
CA ALA A 325 10.60 7.69 -4.18
C ALA A 325 9.56 7.98 -3.07
N PHE A 326 9.72 7.40 -1.89
CA PHE A 326 8.79 7.58 -0.77
C PHE A 326 8.99 8.95 -0.09
N GLU A 327 8.28 9.97 -0.58
CA GLU A 327 8.47 11.36 -0.15
C GLU A 327 8.22 11.58 1.35
N GLU A 328 7.14 10.97 1.90
CA GLU A 328 6.78 11.12 3.30
C GLU A 328 7.85 10.51 4.23
N ALA A 329 8.49 9.42 3.82
CA ALA A 329 9.58 8.82 4.56
C ALA A 329 10.83 9.72 4.58
N HIS A 330 11.16 10.37 3.47
CA HIS A 330 12.23 11.37 3.42
C HIS A 330 11.91 12.57 4.31
N TYR A 331 10.68 13.07 4.28
CA TYR A 331 10.25 14.18 5.11
C TYR A 331 10.37 13.85 6.60
N LEU A 332 9.80 12.72 7.04
CA LEU A 332 9.84 12.31 8.45
C LEU A 332 11.26 11.99 8.92
N LEU A 333 12.10 11.41 8.05
CA LEU A 333 13.52 11.20 8.31
C LEU A 333 14.25 12.53 8.51
N GLY A 334 13.90 13.56 7.74
CA GLY A 334 14.40 14.92 7.92
C GLY A 334 14.04 15.48 9.29
N LEU A 335 12.79 15.33 9.74
CA LEU A 335 12.35 15.76 11.07
C LEU A 335 13.12 15.02 12.18
N ALA A 336 13.24 13.70 12.08
CA ALA A 336 13.97 12.88 13.05
C ALA A 336 15.47 13.24 13.11
N TYR A 337 16.07 13.67 12.00
CA TYR A 337 17.43 14.21 11.99
C TYR A 337 17.51 15.59 12.64
N LEU A 338 16.48 16.47 12.49
CA LEU A 338 16.43 17.76 13.18
C LEU A 338 16.40 17.59 14.69
N ASP A 339 15.60 16.68 15.21
CA ASP A 339 15.53 16.40 16.65
C ASP A 339 16.89 15.94 17.24
N ARG A 340 17.74 15.37 16.38
CA ARG A 340 19.11 15.00 16.73
C ARG A 340 20.15 16.08 16.42
N HIS A 341 19.72 17.28 16.00
CA HIS A 341 20.58 18.37 15.55
C HIS A 341 21.51 18.01 14.38
N TRP A 342 21.11 17.03 13.56
CA TRP A 342 21.87 16.61 12.37
C TRP A 342 21.44 17.39 11.13
N ASN A 343 21.56 18.73 11.20
CA ASN A 343 21.01 19.68 10.23
C ASN A 343 21.42 19.40 8.77
N ARG A 344 22.67 18.95 8.51
CA ARG A 344 23.11 18.60 7.17
C ARG A 344 22.35 17.41 6.59
N LYS A 345 22.08 16.37 7.42
CA LYS A 345 21.32 15.18 7.00
C LYS A 345 19.83 15.52 6.85
N ALA A 346 19.30 16.34 7.74
CA ALA A 346 17.93 16.84 7.65
C ALA A 346 17.71 17.59 6.33
N LEU A 347 18.60 18.53 6.01
CA LEU A 347 18.55 19.29 4.76
C LEU A 347 18.61 18.37 3.52
N ALA A 348 19.48 17.35 3.54
CA ALA A 348 19.54 16.40 2.44
C ALA A 348 18.22 15.64 2.26
N SER A 349 17.62 15.16 3.36
CA SER A 349 16.32 14.45 3.33
C SER A 349 15.17 15.34 2.87
N PHE A 350 15.10 16.59 3.30
CA PHE A 350 14.06 17.54 2.84
C PHE A 350 14.26 17.94 1.36
N ARG A 351 15.49 18.02 0.87
CA ARG A 351 15.74 18.23 -0.57
C ARG A 351 15.23 17.08 -1.42
N GLU A 352 15.41 15.84 -0.96
CA GLU A 352 14.83 14.70 -1.66
C GLU A 352 13.30 14.72 -1.62
N ALA A 353 12.67 15.00 -0.48
CA ALA A 353 11.22 15.17 -0.40
C ALA A 353 10.72 16.28 -1.33
N GLN A 354 11.43 17.43 -1.40
CA GLN A 354 11.12 18.54 -2.31
C GLN A 354 11.28 18.14 -3.79
N ARG A 355 12.33 17.38 -4.12
CA ARG A 355 12.56 16.88 -5.48
C ARG A 355 11.46 15.95 -5.94
N LEU A 356 10.98 15.08 -5.04
CA LEU A 356 9.90 14.13 -5.32
C LEU A 356 8.55 14.84 -5.45
N ASN A 357 8.29 15.83 -4.61
CA ASN A 357 7.06 16.62 -4.68
C ASN A 357 7.35 18.13 -4.58
N PRO A 358 7.66 18.79 -5.70
CA PRO A 358 7.97 20.23 -5.72
C PRO A 358 6.78 21.13 -5.37
N ARG A 359 5.55 20.63 -5.46
CA ARG A 359 4.33 21.42 -5.21
C ARG A 359 4.04 21.59 -3.71
N ARG A 360 4.64 20.78 -2.84
CA ARG A 360 4.46 20.89 -1.39
C ARG A 360 5.32 22.02 -0.80
N LEU A 361 4.73 23.19 -0.58
CA LEU A 361 5.40 24.39 -0.03
C LEU A 361 6.17 24.11 1.27
N ARG A 362 5.62 23.26 2.16
CA ARG A 362 6.27 22.85 3.40
C ARG A 362 7.71 22.35 3.21
N TYR A 363 7.99 21.63 2.13
CA TYR A 363 9.33 21.12 1.85
C TYR A 363 10.27 22.23 1.39
N GLN A 364 9.75 23.17 0.61
CA GLN A 364 10.50 24.36 0.17
C GLN A 364 10.91 25.23 1.36
N ASP A 365 9.96 25.48 2.28
CA ASP A 365 10.18 26.30 3.48
C ASP A 365 11.28 25.70 4.38
N LEU A 366 11.24 24.38 4.61
CA LEU A 366 12.23 23.68 5.43
C LEU A 366 13.62 23.69 4.78
N VAL A 367 13.69 23.49 3.45
CA VAL A 367 14.97 23.56 2.70
C VAL A 367 15.51 24.99 2.73
N GLN A 368 14.70 26.02 2.55
CA GLN A 368 15.11 27.42 2.64
C GLN A 368 15.62 27.76 4.03
N PHE A 369 14.86 27.38 5.06
CA PHE A 369 15.24 27.60 6.46
C PHE A 369 16.60 26.99 6.79
N LEU A 370 16.80 25.68 6.46
CA LEU A 370 18.05 24.97 6.79
C LEU A 370 19.24 25.36 5.90
N SER A 371 18.99 25.86 4.69
CA SER A 371 20.07 26.32 3.80
C SER A 371 20.54 27.75 4.08
N GLY A 372 19.92 28.44 5.05
CA GLY A 372 20.20 29.84 5.34
C GLY A 372 19.78 30.80 4.21
N ARG A 373 18.97 30.30 3.23
CA ARG A 373 18.42 31.10 2.12
C ARG A 373 17.03 31.64 2.45
N THR A 374 16.77 31.96 3.71
CA THR A 374 15.55 32.65 4.09
C THR A 374 15.61 34.06 3.50
N GLY A 375 14.65 34.40 2.67
CA GLY A 375 14.47 35.77 2.21
C GLY A 375 14.26 36.67 3.41
N ALA A 376 14.98 37.78 3.48
CA ALA A 376 15.18 38.72 4.55
C ALA A 376 15.60 38.04 5.88
N PRO A 377 16.73 38.43 6.48
CA PRO A 377 17.09 37.97 7.82
C PRO A 377 15.88 38.23 8.73
N LEU A 378 15.48 37.21 9.53
CA LEU A 378 14.55 37.43 10.62
C LEU A 378 15.09 38.64 11.40
N PRO A 379 14.27 39.65 11.73
CA PRO A 379 14.76 40.82 12.44
C PRO A 379 15.53 40.34 13.66
N GLU A 380 16.78 40.75 13.77
CA GLU A 380 17.64 40.39 14.89
C GLU A 380 16.94 40.83 16.17
N VAL A 381 16.80 39.92 17.11
CA VAL A 381 16.27 40.23 18.45
C VAL A 381 17.37 40.98 19.18
N GLY A 382 17.13 42.19 19.62
CA GLY A 382 18.09 42.98 20.36
C GLY A 382 18.58 42.26 21.62
N THR A 383 19.77 42.62 22.07
CA THR A 383 20.46 41.90 23.17
C THR A 383 19.64 41.76 24.45
N GLU A 384 18.79 42.74 24.77
CA GLU A 384 17.92 42.70 25.96
C GLU A 384 16.75 41.78 25.77
N ALA A 385 16.03 41.89 24.68
CA ALA A 385 14.91 41.00 24.32
C ALA A 385 15.39 39.53 24.17
N ALA A 386 16.56 39.32 23.59
CA ALA A 386 17.18 38.01 23.47
C ALA A 386 17.48 37.35 24.83
N ARG A 387 17.90 38.15 25.84
CA ARG A 387 18.11 37.63 27.19
C ARG A 387 16.81 37.17 27.83
N TYR A 388 15.72 37.91 27.66
CA TYR A 388 14.42 37.53 28.19
C TYR A 388 13.84 36.33 27.43
N MET A 389 14.03 36.26 26.11
CA MET A 389 13.64 35.12 25.31
C MET A 389 14.38 33.83 25.73
N ALA A 390 15.69 33.91 25.96
CA ALA A 390 16.48 32.77 26.45
C ALA A 390 15.99 32.28 27.83
N LYS A 391 15.66 33.20 28.75
CA LYS A 391 15.06 32.86 30.05
C LYS A 391 13.68 32.25 29.90
N ALA A 392 12.87 32.72 28.96
CA ALA A 392 11.56 32.15 28.67
C ALA A 392 11.67 30.70 28.19
N GLU A 393 12.60 30.41 27.28
CA GLU A 393 12.88 29.06 26.79
C GLU A 393 13.42 28.14 27.90
N GLU A 394 14.26 28.67 28.81
CA GLU A 394 14.74 27.92 29.96
C GLU A 394 13.59 27.58 30.93
N HIS A 395 12.70 28.50 31.21
CA HIS A 395 11.50 28.26 32.04
C HIS A 395 10.54 27.29 31.35
N ARG A 396 10.37 27.41 30.01
CA ARG A 396 9.57 26.47 29.22
C ARG A 396 10.13 25.04 29.29
N ALA A 397 11.44 24.88 29.16
CA ALA A 397 12.12 23.58 29.26
C ALA A 397 11.98 22.96 30.67
N ARG A 398 11.85 23.77 31.71
CA ARG A 398 11.60 23.30 33.10
C ARG A 398 10.11 23.09 33.40
N GLY A 399 9.20 23.36 32.48
CA GLY A 399 7.76 23.27 32.71
C GLY A 399 7.16 24.41 33.54
N GLU A 400 7.93 25.47 33.80
CA GLU A 400 7.52 26.64 34.58
C GLU A 400 6.73 27.65 33.73
N ARG A 401 5.48 27.28 33.41
CA ARG A 401 4.64 27.95 32.39
C ARG A 401 4.44 29.43 32.60
N ASP A 402 4.07 29.83 33.80
CA ASP A 402 3.80 31.25 34.13
C ASP A 402 5.06 32.12 34.08
N ARG A 403 6.21 31.56 34.49
CA ARG A 403 7.49 32.23 34.38
C ARG A 403 7.97 32.36 32.94
N ALA A 404 7.68 31.37 32.11
CA ALA A 404 7.97 31.45 30.67
C ALA A 404 7.15 32.58 30.03
N LEU A 405 5.84 32.63 30.29
CA LEU A 405 4.96 33.72 29.81
C LEU A 405 5.46 35.11 30.26
N SER A 406 5.74 35.30 31.56
CA SER A 406 6.25 36.54 32.07
C SER A 406 7.57 36.96 31.44
N SER A 407 8.44 36.01 31.14
CA SER A 407 9.72 36.29 30.48
C SER A 407 9.55 36.66 29.01
N TYR A 408 8.64 35.99 28.26
CA TYR A 408 8.30 36.40 26.90
C TYR A 408 7.63 37.77 26.85
N GLN A 409 6.79 38.09 27.84
CA GLN A 409 6.16 39.40 27.94
C GLN A 409 7.19 40.53 28.11
N LYS A 410 8.20 40.33 28.98
CA LYS A 410 9.33 41.26 29.12
C LYS A 410 10.16 41.39 27.85
N ALA A 411 10.31 40.32 27.09
CA ALA A 411 10.96 40.39 25.79
C ALA A 411 10.15 41.23 24.79
N LEU A 412 8.82 41.11 24.80
CA LEU A 412 7.91 41.87 23.96
C LEU A 412 7.80 43.36 24.43
N ASP A 413 7.93 43.62 25.74
CA ASP A 413 7.99 45.00 26.26
C ASP A 413 9.23 45.72 25.73
N ALA A 414 10.35 45.02 25.56
CA ALA A 414 11.57 45.56 24.98
C ALA A 414 11.48 45.74 23.44
N GLU A 415 10.81 44.86 22.75
CA GLU A 415 10.62 44.91 21.30
C GLU A 415 9.19 44.47 20.86
N PRO A 416 8.21 45.40 20.98
CA PRO A 416 6.79 45.08 20.78
C PRO A 416 6.42 44.68 19.33
N GLU A 417 7.22 45.12 18.38
CA GLU A 417 6.98 44.90 16.94
C GLU A 417 7.93 43.86 16.31
N ASN A 418 8.62 43.08 17.11
CA ASN A 418 9.47 42.02 16.58
C ASN A 418 8.62 40.77 16.25
N PRO A 419 8.44 40.45 14.97
CA PRO A 419 7.56 39.33 14.56
C PRO A 419 8.05 37.98 15.03
N THR A 420 9.37 37.80 15.26
CA THR A 420 9.96 36.57 15.78
C THR A 420 9.58 36.35 17.24
N LEU A 421 9.64 37.42 18.07
CA LEU A 421 9.22 37.35 19.47
C LEU A 421 7.73 37.14 19.62
N LEU A 422 6.92 37.87 18.84
CA LEU A 422 5.46 37.67 18.79
C LEU A 422 5.07 36.26 18.42
N MET A 423 5.76 35.67 17.44
CA MET A 423 5.47 34.28 17.00
C MET A 423 5.88 33.26 18.06
N SER A 424 7.04 33.46 18.72
CA SER A 424 7.49 32.57 19.80
C SER A 424 6.54 32.61 20.98
N PHE A 425 6.05 33.82 21.36
CA PHE A 425 5.01 34.01 22.37
C PHE A 425 3.68 33.33 21.96
N ALA A 426 3.25 33.51 20.71
CA ALA A 426 2.04 32.89 20.18
C ALA A 426 2.12 31.34 20.26
N MET A 427 3.26 30.77 19.96
CA MET A 427 3.46 29.31 20.06
C MET A 427 3.41 28.81 21.50
N LEU A 428 3.91 29.61 22.46
CA LEU A 428 3.75 29.28 23.87
C LEU A 428 2.27 29.37 24.29
N CYS A 429 1.55 30.42 23.88
CA CYS A 429 0.12 30.58 24.14
C CYS A 429 -0.69 29.42 23.57
N LEU A 430 -0.36 28.94 22.37
CA LEU A 430 -0.97 27.73 21.75
C LEU A 430 -0.77 26.51 22.65
N SER A 431 0.44 26.29 23.17
CA SER A 431 0.75 25.15 24.05
C SER A 431 0.09 25.21 25.43
N LEU A 432 -0.44 26.38 25.81
CA LEU A 432 -1.08 26.66 27.09
C LEU A 432 -2.59 26.90 26.99
N ASP A 433 -3.17 26.67 25.81
CA ASP A 433 -4.59 26.91 25.49
C ASP A 433 -5.08 28.34 25.74
N ARG A 434 -4.15 29.33 25.67
CA ARG A 434 -4.45 30.77 25.87
C ARG A 434 -4.86 31.42 24.54
N TRP A 435 -6.09 31.15 24.13
CA TRP A 435 -6.60 31.44 22.78
C TRP A 435 -6.70 32.95 22.47
N GLU A 436 -7.06 33.82 23.43
CA GLU A 436 -7.18 35.24 23.20
C GLU A 436 -5.81 35.92 22.97
N GLU A 437 -4.80 35.51 23.71
CA GLU A 437 -3.44 36.00 23.54
C GLU A 437 -2.78 35.47 22.30
N LEU A 438 -3.05 34.20 21.97
CA LEU A 438 -2.65 33.61 20.70
C LEU A 438 -3.23 34.38 19.52
N GLU A 439 -4.54 34.70 19.54
CA GLU A 439 -5.22 35.47 18.52
C GLU A 439 -4.59 36.86 18.35
N THR A 440 -4.38 37.55 19.46
CA THR A 440 -3.82 38.90 19.46
C THR A 440 -2.40 38.91 18.88
N ALA A 441 -1.54 38.01 19.35
CA ALA A 441 -0.17 37.91 18.89
C ALA A 441 -0.09 37.50 17.39
N ALA A 442 -0.90 36.52 16.96
CA ALA A 442 -0.93 36.09 15.56
C ALA A 442 -1.42 37.19 14.61
N ARG A 443 -2.47 37.98 15.01
CA ARG A 443 -2.94 39.15 14.24
C ARG A 443 -1.84 40.19 14.10
N ARG A 444 -1.13 40.51 15.21
CA ARG A 444 -0.04 41.49 15.20
C ARG A 444 1.11 41.06 14.27
N VAL A 445 1.46 39.78 14.28
CA VAL A 445 2.45 39.22 13.32
C VAL A 445 2.00 39.46 11.88
N LEU A 446 0.73 39.21 11.55
CA LEU A 446 0.19 39.42 10.20
C LEU A 446 0.18 40.90 9.78
N GLU A 447 -0.14 41.83 10.70
CA GLU A 447 -0.11 43.29 10.46
C GLU A 447 1.29 43.79 10.12
N LEU A 448 2.33 43.23 10.74
CA LEU A 448 3.72 43.58 10.51
C LEU A 448 4.25 43.09 9.14
N ASN A 449 3.42 42.34 8.40
CA ASN A 449 3.74 41.83 7.07
C ASN A 449 5.11 41.13 7.01
N PRO A 450 5.40 40.18 7.89
CA PRO A 450 6.67 39.46 7.91
C PRO A 450 6.85 38.58 6.68
N GLY A 451 8.05 38.03 6.52
CA GLY A 451 8.32 37.05 5.46
C GLY A 451 7.29 35.91 5.42
N GLU A 452 7.16 35.28 4.27
CA GLU A 452 6.07 34.34 3.93
C GLU A 452 5.90 33.20 4.94
N MET A 453 6.99 32.70 5.51
CA MET A 453 6.98 31.62 6.51
C MET A 453 6.31 32.04 7.82
N LEU A 454 6.68 33.21 8.39
CA LEU A 454 6.05 33.72 9.61
C LEU A 454 4.57 34.05 9.37
N ARG A 455 4.22 34.53 8.17
CA ARG A 455 2.85 34.79 7.77
C ARG A 455 2.01 33.52 7.72
N ALA A 456 2.54 32.46 7.12
CA ALA A 456 1.87 31.15 7.05
C ALA A 456 1.65 30.57 8.47
N THR A 457 2.67 30.62 9.32
CA THR A 457 2.59 30.16 10.72
C THR A 457 1.60 30.97 11.54
N ALA A 458 1.62 32.29 11.40
CA ALA A 458 0.69 33.18 12.09
C ALA A 458 -0.75 33.00 11.63
N SER A 459 -0.96 32.76 10.32
CA SER A 459 -2.30 32.44 9.78
C SER A 459 -2.83 31.11 10.33
N ALA A 460 -1.98 30.08 10.41
CA ALA A 460 -2.36 28.81 11.02
C ALA A 460 -2.69 28.93 12.51
N ALA A 461 -1.88 29.70 13.26
CA ALA A 461 -2.11 29.98 14.67
C ALA A 461 -3.43 30.76 14.88
N LEU A 462 -3.71 31.77 14.05
CA LEU A 462 -4.96 32.52 14.08
C LEU A 462 -6.18 31.65 13.80
N ILE A 463 -6.11 30.77 12.81
CA ILE A 463 -7.18 29.83 12.53
C ILE A 463 -7.43 28.87 13.70
N ALA A 464 -6.36 28.41 14.37
CA ALA A 464 -6.47 27.55 15.54
C ALA A 464 -7.16 28.32 16.71
N ALA A 465 -6.76 29.57 16.96
CA ALA A 465 -7.36 30.43 17.99
C ALA A 465 -8.86 30.67 17.71
N LEU A 466 -9.22 31.03 16.49
CA LEU A 466 -10.63 31.28 16.11
C LEU A 466 -11.51 30.04 16.21
N ARG A 467 -10.99 28.87 15.88
CA ARG A 467 -11.73 27.60 15.99
C ARG A 467 -11.95 27.17 17.45
N SER A 468 -10.97 27.37 18.30
CA SER A 468 -11.01 26.93 19.69
C SER A 468 -11.61 27.98 20.61
N GLY A 469 -11.36 29.30 20.37
CA GLY A 469 -11.96 30.41 21.11
C GLY A 469 -13.48 30.54 20.85
N GLY A 470 -13.98 30.16 19.67
CA GLY A 470 -15.43 30.12 19.37
C GLY A 470 -16.20 29.11 20.22
N LYS A 471 -15.60 27.98 20.58
CA LYS A 471 -16.21 26.96 21.44
C LYS A 471 -16.38 27.39 22.90
N PHE A 472 -15.59 28.36 23.36
CA PHE A 472 -15.70 28.92 24.73
C PHE A 472 -16.71 30.06 24.85
N ARG A 473 -17.10 30.72 23.74
CA ARG A 473 -18.12 31.79 23.76
C ARG A 473 -19.57 31.28 23.67
N GLU A 474 -19.78 30.04 23.23
CA GLU A 474 -21.11 29.39 23.17
C GLU A 474 -21.46 28.59 24.44
N GLY A 475 -20.59 28.58 25.45
CA GLY A 475 -20.73 27.80 26.69
C GLY A 475 -20.89 28.63 27.98
N ASN A 476 -21.16 29.96 27.90
CA ASN A 476 -21.49 30.81 29.04
C ASN A 476 -22.84 31.50 28.83
#